data_c4c2d7b7a773cbbd52885b2a052e652e
#
_entry.id   c4c2d7b7a773cbbd52885b2a052e652e
#
_cell.length_a   1.000
_cell.length_b   1.000
_cell.length_c   1.000
_cell.angle_alpha   90.00
_cell.angle_beta   90.00
_cell.angle_gamma   90.00
#
_symmetry.space_group_name_H-M   'P 1'
#
loop_
_entity.id
_entity.type
_entity.pdbx_description
1 polymer ?
#
loop_
_entity_poly.entity_id
_entity_poly.type
_entity_poly.pdbx_seq_one_letter_code
_entity_poly.pdbx_strand_id
1 'polypeptide(L)'
;LADKAAGTPWITRLPFPVHVVERVETYDRISRNRFVARYAYHHGYFDGVEREFRGFGMVEQFDTEEFAVLNANNQFPAGTNVEESSHVPPVLTRTWFHTGVHLGRGHVSDFFAGLVDGEDLGEYYREPGLTDAQARQLLLDDTVLPNGLTAEEEREACRALKGAMLRQEVYGLDDTEKEGVPYVVTEQNFTIEVVQPRAGNRHGVFFSHPREAISYHYERDPADPRITHALTLEVDAFGNVLKSGAVAYGRRQPDPDLEARDQAKQSELLITYTENDFTNGVDVEDDYRTPLPCEERTYELTGLTSPAGGNRFSLPAMLTAGMGAALIAYEQSPAGSVLQKRLIEDVRTLYRSDDLGVAQNDPMALLPLGSVERFAMPGESYKLAFTPGLLTAVYDGRVSDAMLETEGRYAHSEGDANWWIPSGRIFFSPGSVDSPARELAYARQHFFLPHRYRDPFHTPAVSTESFIIYDAYDLLMVETRDALGNVVTVATKDDTGIRIDYRVLQPYWVTGPNGNRTRVAFDACRFAATATCHMGHLPSLLEPCL
;
A
#
# COMPACT_ATOMS: atom_id res chain seq x y z
N LEU A 1 -23.86 29.93 -2.80
CA LEU A 1 -24.89 31.00 -2.81
C LEU A 1 -26.10 30.60 -1.95
N ALA A 2 -26.53 29.34 -1.99
CA ALA A 2 -27.62 28.82 -1.17
C ALA A 2 -27.30 28.92 0.33
N ASP A 3 -26.11 28.49 0.74
CA ASP A 3 -25.65 28.56 2.13
C ASP A 3 -25.55 30.00 2.65
N LYS A 4 -25.08 30.92 1.80
CA LYS A 4 -25.06 32.35 2.12
C LYS A 4 -26.49 32.89 2.32
N ALA A 5 -27.42 32.48 1.50
CA ALA A 5 -28.82 32.86 1.61
C ALA A 5 -29.50 32.25 2.86
N ALA A 6 -29.07 31.06 3.27
CA ALA A 6 -29.52 30.37 4.49
C ALA A 6 -28.87 30.89 5.77
N GLY A 7 -27.95 31.87 5.69
CA GLY A 7 -27.27 32.44 6.86
C GLY A 7 -26.06 31.61 7.36
N THR A 8 -25.66 30.59 6.60
CA THR A 8 -24.49 29.75 6.88
C THR A 8 -23.44 29.90 5.78
N PRO A 9 -22.82 31.10 5.62
CA PRO A 9 -21.86 31.32 4.55
C PRO A 9 -20.60 30.47 4.77
N TRP A 10 -20.09 29.89 3.71
CA TRP A 10 -18.81 29.23 3.71
C TRP A 10 -17.72 30.19 4.17
N ILE A 11 -17.03 29.84 5.25
CA ILE A 11 -15.85 30.55 5.70
C ILE A 11 -14.67 29.97 4.89
N THR A 12 -14.24 30.71 3.89
CA THR A 12 -13.09 30.33 3.09
C THR A 12 -12.01 31.40 3.15
N ARG A 13 -10.75 30.97 3.32
CA ARG A 13 -9.55 31.82 3.20
C ARG A 13 -8.94 31.73 1.79
N LEU A 14 -9.62 31.07 0.86
CA LEU A 14 -9.18 30.95 -0.52
C LEU A 14 -9.54 32.22 -1.32
N PRO A 15 -8.64 32.73 -2.18
CA PRO A 15 -8.87 33.93 -2.98
C PRO A 15 -9.82 33.70 -4.17
N PHE A 16 -10.22 32.46 -4.44
CA PHE A 16 -11.13 32.06 -5.50
C PHE A 16 -11.96 30.81 -5.10
N PRO A 17 -13.11 30.57 -5.73
CA PRO A 17 -13.89 29.37 -5.50
C PRO A 17 -13.18 28.14 -6.06
N VAL A 18 -13.20 27.05 -5.31
CA VAL A 18 -12.69 25.72 -5.71
C VAL A 18 -13.88 24.79 -5.85
N HIS A 19 -13.97 24.10 -6.99
CA HIS A 19 -14.95 23.04 -7.16
C HIS A 19 -14.51 21.76 -6.45
N VAL A 20 -15.39 21.19 -5.67
CA VAL A 20 -15.16 19.96 -4.90
C VAL A 20 -16.30 18.96 -5.15
N VAL A 21 -16.01 17.69 -4.94
CA VAL A 21 -17.05 16.65 -4.93
C VAL A 21 -17.72 16.67 -3.56
N GLU A 22 -18.94 17.13 -3.50
CA GLU A 22 -19.72 17.16 -2.26
C GLU A 22 -20.37 15.81 -1.94
N ARG A 23 -20.79 15.09 -3.01
CA ARG A 23 -21.55 13.87 -2.86
C ARG A 23 -21.27 12.89 -3.99
N VAL A 24 -21.12 11.61 -3.64
CA VAL A 24 -21.04 10.49 -4.58
C VAL A 24 -22.17 9.52 -4.28
N GLU A 25 -22.92 9.15 -5.32
CA GLU A 25 -23.99 8.17 -5.21
C GLU A 25 -23.67 6.96 -6.10
N THR A 26 -23.78 5.78 -5.52
CA THR A 26 -23.62 4.50 -6.23
C THR A 26 -24.94 3.76 -6.17
N TYR A 27 -25.49 3.40 -7.32
CA TYR A 27 -26.69 2.58 -7.44
C TYR A 27 -26.36 1.26 -8.12
N ASP A 28 -26.47 0.18 -7.36
CA ASP A 28 -26.31 -1.18 -7.90
C ASP A 28 -27.61 -1.62 -8.58
N ARG A 29 -27.58 -1.76 -9.89
CA ARG A 29 -28.76 -2.14 -10.69
C ARG A 29 -29.21 -3.59 -10.50
N ILE A 30 -28.34 -4.45 -9.97
CA ILE A 30 -28.61 -5.88 -9.74
C ILE A 30 -29.33 -6.04 -8.40
N SER A 31 -28.68 -5.65 -7.32
CA SER A 31 -29.24 -5.69 -5.97
C SER A 31 -30.26 -4.57 -5.73
N ARG A 32 -30.24 -3.52 -6.57
CA ARG A 32 -30.99 -2.27 -6.41
C ARG A 32 -30.65 -1.50 -5.14
N ASN A 33 -29.47 -1.76 -4.57
CA ASN A 33 -28.98 -1.02 -3.43
C ASN A 33 -28.41 0.33 -3.87
N ARG A 34 -28.58 1.33 -3.01
CA ARG A 34 -28.05 2.67 -3.20
C ARG A 34 -27.12 3.00 -2.04
N PHE A 35 -25.93 3.50 -2.37
CA PHE A 35 -24.93 3.95 -1.41
C PHE A 35 -24.62 5.41 -1.69
N VAL A 36 -24.49 6.19 -0.64
CA VAL A 36 -24.17 7.62 -0.73
C VAL A 36 -23.01 7.93 0.17
N ALA A 37 -22.02 8.64 -0.35
CA ALA A 37 -20.93 9.21 0.42
C ALA A 37 -20.95 10.73 0.26
N ARG A 38 -20.84 11.47 1.35
CA ARG A 38 -20.73 12.94 1.37
C ARG A 38 -19.37 13.36 1.85
N TYR A 39 -18.94 14.53 1.39
CA TYR A 39 -17.65 15.09 1.71
C TYR A 39 -17.79 16.54 2.17
N ALA A 40 -17.11 16.90 3.26
CA ALA A 40 -16.90 18.27 3.69
C ALA A 40 -15.39 18.57 3.74
N TYR A 41 -15.02 19.80 3.35
CA TYR A 41 -13.62 20.19 3.17
C TYR A 41 -13.30 21.39 4.04
N HIS A 42 -12.20 21.31 4.78
CA HIS A 42 -11.77 22.31 5.74
C HIS A 42 -10.31 22.72 5.48
N HIS A 43 -9.92 23.88 5.97
CA HIS A 43 -8.54 24.40 5.90
C HIS A 43 -7.97 24.44 4.49
N GLY A 44 -8.75 24.92 3.51
CA GLY A 44 -8.25 25.17 2.16
C GLY A 44 -7.07 26.15 2.19
N TYR A 45 -5.95 25.77 1.57
CA TYR A 45 -4.74 26.56 1.59
C TYR A 45 -4.31 27.00 0.18
N PHE A 46 -4.04 28.31 0.05
CA PHE A 46 -3.46 28.92 -1.14
C PHE A 46 -2.12 29.56 -0.79
N ASP A 47 -1.05 29.09 -1.41
CA ASP A 47 0.27 29.68 -1.27
C ASP A 47 0.37 30.92 -2.16
N GLY A 48 0.47 32.10 -1.53
CA GLY A 48 0.53 33.38 -2.23
C GLY A 48 1.86 33.63 -2.95
N VAL A 49 2.95 33.02 -2.53
CA VAL A 49 4.29 33.14 -3.14
C VAL A 49 4.35 32.30 -4.40
N GLU A 50 3.98 31.05 -4.33
CA GLU A 50 3.95 30.14 -5.47
C GLU A 50 2.69 30.31 -6.34
N ARG A 51 1.69 31.05 -5.84
CA ARG A 51 0.37 31.22 -6.48
C ARG A 51 -0.30 29.87 -6.79
N GLU A 52 -0.19 28.95 -5.85
CA GLU A 52 -0.66 27.57 -5.97
C GLU A 52 -1.75 27.27 -4.93
N PHE A 53 -2.88 26.68 -5.39
CA PHE A 53 -3.80 26.02 -4.48
C PHE A 53 -3.24 24.67 -4.08
N ARG A 54 -3.05 24.44 -2.78
CA ARG A 54 -2.38 23.26 -2.24
C ARG A 54 -3.31 22.22 -1.62
N GLY A 55 -4.62 22.36 -1.79
CA GLY A 55 -5.60 21.42 -1.28
C GLY A 55 -6.24 21.86 0.03
N PHE A 56 -6.85 20.91 0.70
CA PHE A 56 -7.54 21.06 1.96
C PHE A 56 -6.78 20.36 3.06
N GLY A 57 -6.66 20.97 4.23
CA GLY A 57 -5.96 20.42 5.38
C GLY A 57 -6.77 19.37 6.15
N MET A 58 -8.11 19.35 5.98
CA MET A 58 -8.95 18.30 6.56
C MET A 58 -10.13 18.00 5.64
N VAL A 59 -10.50 16.72 5.56
CA VAL A 59 -11.67 16.22 4.82
C VAL A 59 -12.47 15.32 5.74
N GLU A 60 -13.76 15.59 5.84
CA GLU A 60 -14.73 14.69 6.45
C GLU A 60 -15.44 13.90 5.34
N GLN A 61 -15.53 12.59 5.51
CA GLN A 61 -16.28 11.69 4.65
C GLN A 61 -17.35 11.00 5.49
N PHE A 62 -18.60 11.12 5.08
CA PHE A 62 -19.75 10.42 5.66
C PHE A 62 -20.15 9.30 4.71
N ASP A 63 -19.97 8.06 5.12
CA ASP A 63 -20.39 6.86 4.39
C ASP A 63 -21.73 6.37 4.93
N THR A 64 -22.65 5.99 4.06
CA THR A 64 -24.04 5.69 4.39
C THR A 64 -24.75 6.86 5.06
N GLU A 65 -25.66 7.47 4.33
CA GLU A 65 -26.46 8.57 4.86
C GLU A 65 -27.66 8.03 5.63
N GLU A 66 -28.21 8.91 6.51
CA GLU A 66 -29.49 8.68 7.16
C GLU A 66 -30.57 8.31 6.14
N PHE A 67 -31.46 7.42 6.54
CA PHE A 67 -32.60 6.94 5.75
C PHE A 67 -33.39 8.05 5.04
N ALA A 68 -33.58 9.20 5.70
CA ALA A 68 -34.27 10.36 5.13
C ALA A 68 -33.56 10.91 3.88
N VAL A 69 -32.23 10.84 3.82
CA VAL A 69 -31.43 11.35 2.70
C VAL A 69 -31.39 10.37 1.55
N LEU A 70 -31.41 9.07 1.82
CA LEU A 70 -31.50 8.03 0.78
C LEU A 70 -32.80 8.11 -0.03
N ASN A 71 -33.86 8.62 0.56
CA ASN A 71 -35.17 8.78 -0.07
C ASN A 71 -35.39 10.15 -0.77
N ALA A 72 -34.55 11.15 -0.51
CA ALA A 72 -34.84 12.55 -0.86
C ALA A 72 -34.39 12.96 -2.27
N ASN A 73 -33.75 12.13 -3.06
CA ASN A 73 -33.16 12.57 -4.32
C ASN A 73 -33.75 11.83 -5.54
N ASN A 74 -33.99 12.61 -6.61
CA ASN A 74 -34.67 12.17 -7.82
C ASN A 74 -33.74 11.69 -8.95
N GLN A 75 -32.42 11.62 -8.76
CA GLN A 75 -31.49 11.21 -9.83
C GLN A 75 -31.46 9.70 -10.06
N PHE A 76 -31.64 8.91 -8.99
CA PHE A 76 -31.72 7.45 -9.07
C PHE A 76 -33.02 6.95 -8.45
N PRO A 77 -33.52 5.76 -8.85
CA PRO A 77 -34.61 5.10 -8.17
C PRO A 77 -34.33 4.89 -6.69
N ALA A 78 -35.36 4.80 -5.87
CA ALA A 78 -35.21 4.41 -4.47
C ALA A 78 -34.50 3.04 -4.39
N GLY A 79 -33.50 2.92 -3.50
CA GLY A 79 -32.79 1.66 -3.27
C GLY A 79 -33.67 0.65 -2.52
N THR A 80 -33.38 -0.64 -2.65
CA THR A 80 -34.01 -1.70 -1.85
C THR A 80 -33.42 -1.82 -0.46
N ASN A 81 -32.26 -1.24 -0.20
CA ASN A 81 -31.58 -1.17 1.10
C ASN A 81 -32.11 -0.04 2.00
N VAL A 82 -33.25 0.54 1.69
CA VAL A 82 -33.92 1.60 2.49
C VAL A 82 -34.86 1.05 3.56
N GLU A 83 -34.94 -0.25 3.78
CA GLU A 83 -35.70 -0.81 4.88
C GLU A 83 -35.00 -0.50 6.22
N GLU A 84 -35.78 -0.02 7.20
CA GLU A 84 -35.28 0.36 8.53
C GLU A 84 -34.48 -0.75 9.23
N SER A 85 -34.84 -2.01 8.98
CA SER A 85 -34.14 -3.20 9.49
C SER A 85 -32.75 -3.41 8.88
N SER A 86 -32.46 -2.79 7.75
CA SER A 86 -31.16 -2.87 7.03
C SER A 86 -30.31 -1.61 7.22
N HIS A 87 -30.79 -0.66 8.01
CA HIS A 87 -30.09 0.59 8.22
C HIS A 87 -28.86 0.40 9.11
N VAL A 88 -27.70 0.75 8.59
CA VAL A 88 -26.43 0.80 9.33
C VAL A 88 -26.14 2.27 9.64
N PRO A 89 -25.80 2.61 10.90
CA PRO A 89 -25.43 3.98 11.25
C PRO A 89 -24.32 4.51 10.35
N PRO A 90 -24.35 5.81 10.00
CA PRO A 90 -23.32 6.41 9.17
C PRO A 90 -21.93 6.30 9.81
N VAL A 91 -20.92 6.12 8.98
CA VAL A 91 -19.51 6.16 9.37
C VAL A 91 -18.95 7.52 8.99
N LEU A 92 -18.37 8.22 9.95
CA LEU A 92 -17.65 9.46 9.75
C LEU A 92 -16.14 9.15 9.76
N THR A 93 -15.46 9.48 8.67
CA THR A 93 -14.01 9.45 8.58
C THR A 93 -13.49 10.89 8.48
N ARG A 94 -12.66 11.31 9.43
CA ARG A 94 -11.92 12.57 9.40
C ARG A 94 -10.49 12.29 9.02
N THR A 95 -10.00 12.97 7.99
CA THR A 95 -8.61 12.80 7.54
C THR A 95 -7.93 14.15 7.43
N TRP A 96 -6.81 14.32 8.13
CA TRP A 96 -5.98 15.53 8.07
C TRP A 96 -4.81 15.30 7.13
N PHE A 97 -4.56 16.32 6.31
CA PHE A 97 -3.52 16.32 5.30
C PHE A 97 -2.59 17.52 5.46
N HIS A 98 -1.33 17.31 5.20
CA HIS A 98 -0.37 18.41 5.11
C HIS A 98 -0.58 19.16 3.78
N THR A 99 -0.83 20.46 3.85
CA THR A 99 -1.01 21.32 2.65
C THR A 99 0.29 21.89 2.13
N GLY A 100 1.43 21.52 2.69
CA GLY A 100 2.73 22.12 2.38
C GLY A 100 2.90 23.50 3.00
N VAL A 101 2.07 23.87 4.00
CA VAL A 101 2.22 25.10 4.77
C VAL A 101 3.45 25.03 5.66
N HIS A 102 4.17 26.13 5.82
CA HIS A 102 5.25 26.27 6.78
C HIS A 102 4.81 27.26 7.88
N LEU A 103 4.61 26.74 9.09
CA LEU A 103 4.23 27.52 10.27
C LEU A 103 5.40 27.79 11.22
N GLY A 104 6.53 27.16 10.97
CA GLY A 104 7.75 27.22 11.77
C GLY A 104 8.36 25.83 11.97
N ARG A 105 9.64 25.81 12.33
CA ARG A 105 10.40 24.55 12.51
C ARG A 105 9.88 23.69 13.69
N GLY A 106 9.20 24.29 14.66
CA GLY A 106 8.66 23.58 15.82
C GLY A 106 7.27 22.98 15.62
N HIS A 107 6.63 23.25 14.47
CA HIS A 107 5.28 22.78 14.14
C HIS A 107 5.19 22.51 12.65
N VAL A 108 5.82 21.43 12.21
CA VAL A 108 5.85 21.04 10.79
C VAL A 108 4.56 20.30 10.40
N SER A 109 4.13 19.35 11.22
CA SER A 109 2.97 18.50 10.94
C SER A 109 1.98 18.34 12.11
N ASP A 110 2.31 18.84 13.30
CA ASP A 110 1.52 18.67 14.55
C ASP A 110 0.51 19.81 14.81
N PHE A 111 0.42 20.80 13.91
CA PHE A 111 -0.35 22.03 14.13
C PHE A 111 -1.87 21.82 14.28
N PHE A 112 -2.44 20.71 13.84
CA PHE A 112 -3.85 20.38 14.10
C PHE A 112 -4.09 19.77 15.48
N ALA A 113 -3.03 19.37 16.18
CA ALA A 113 -3.14 18.76 17.50
C ALA A 113 -3.53 19.76 18.62
N GLY A 114 -3.45 21.07 18.34
CA GLY A 114 -3.87 22.12 19.26
C GLY A 114 -3.00 22.27 20.51
N LEU A 115 -1.74 21.88 20.42
CA LEU A 115 -0.80 21.87 21.54
C LEU A 115 0.17 23.05 21.51
N VAL A 116 -0.09 24.01 20.64
CA VAL A 116 0.62 25.28 20.55
C VAL A 116 0.16 26.17 21.71
N ASP A 117 1.06 26.87 22.36
CA ASP A 117 0.79 27.69 23.55
C ASP A 117 -0.49 28.53 23.44
N GLY A 118 -1.52 28.18 24.23
CA GLY A 118 -2.77 28.87 24.23
C GLY A 118 -4.00 27.97 24.52
N GLU A 119 -5.17 28.55 24.41
CA GLU A 119 -6.46 27.91 24.72
C GLU A 119 -7.00 27.01 23.60
N ASP A 120 -6.22 26.75 22.54
CA ASP A 120 -6.65 25.90 21.41
C ASP A 120 -6.54 24.43 21.77
N LEU A 121 -7.69 23.77 21.90
CA LEU A 121 -7.79 22.34 22.20
C LEU A 121 -7.41 21.44 21.02
N GLY A 122 -7.20 22.01 19.81
CA GLY A 122 -6.94 21.26 18.60
C GLY A 122 -8.16 20.51 18.06
N GLU A 123 -7.94 19.82 16.97
CA GLU A 123 -8.99 19.07 16.26
C GLU A 123 -8.93 17.56 16.48
N TYR A 124 -7.81 17.06 16.99
CA TYR A 124 -7.57 15.64 17.16
C TYR A 124 -8.33 15.06 18.36
N TYR A 125 -8.85 13.85 18.21
CA TYR A 125 -9.43 13.10 19.31
C TYR A 125 -8.44 12.95 20.46
N ARG A 126 -8.92 13.13 21.68
CA ARG A 126 -8.18 12.91 22.93
C ARG A 126 -8.90 11.90 23.80
N GLU A 127 -8.16 10.94 24.35
CA GLU A 127 -8.71 10.01 25.32
C GLU A 127 -9.25 10.79 26.54
N PRO A 128 -10.46 10.48 27.02
CA PRO A 128 -11.04 11.17 28.17
C PRO A 128 -10.20 11.05 29.44
N GLY A 129 -10.13 12.12 30.20
CA GLY A 129 -9.45 12.14 31.53
C GLY A 129 -7.93 12.32 31.48
N LEU A 130 -7.32 12.42 30.28
CA LEU A 130 -5.89 12.70 30.15
C LEU A 130 -5.60 14.19 30.36
N THR A 131 -4.49 14.48 31.05
CA THR A 131 -3.87 15.81 31.03
C THR A 131 -3.27 16.12 29.67
N ASP A 132 -3.02 17.41 29.34
CA ASP A 132 -2.37 17.81 28.09
C ASP A 132 -1.02 17.11 27.88
N ALA A 133 -0.23 16.98 28.95
CA ALA A 133 1.06 16.27 28.89
C ALA A 133 0.91 14.79 28.56
N GLN A 134 -0.11 14.12 29.08
CA GLN A 134 -0.41 12.72 28.74
C GLN A 134 -0.97 12.57 27.33
N ALA A 135 -1.85 13.48 26.91
CA ALA A 135 -2.37 13.48 25.54
C ALA A 135 -1.24 13.68 24.52
N ARG A 136 -0.28 14.57 24.80
CA ARG A 136 0.92 14.74 23.95
C ARG A 136 1.76 13.48 23.82
N GLN A 137 1.87 12.67 24.88
CA GLN A 137 2.63 11.42 24.84
C GLN A 137 2.00 10.36 23.94
N LEU A 138 0.71 10.46 23.63
CA LEU A 138 0.02 9.57 22.70
C LEU A 138 0.24 9.97 21.23
N LEU A 139 0.53 11.24 20.95
CA LEU A 139 0.82 11.72 19.59
C LEU A 139 2.23 11.33 19.16
N LEU A 140 2.42 11.14 17.88
CA LEU A 140 3.77 11.00 17.31
C LEU A 140 4.57 12.30 17.47
N ASP A 141 5.89 12.17 17.47
CA ASP A 141 6.78 13.33 17.38
C ASP A 141 6.54 14.06 16.05
N ASP A 142 6.82 15.37 16.02
CA ASP A 142 6.67 16.16 14.80
C ASP A 142 7.59 15.65 13.67
N THR A 143 7.23 15.97 12.43
CA THR A 143 8.04 15.68 11.23
C THR A 143 9.42 16.33 11.33
N VAL A 144 10.44 15.59 10.92
CA VAL A 144 11.83 16.04 11.00
C VAL A 144 12.23 16.80 9.74
N LEU A 145 12.65 18.07 9.94
CA LEU A 145 13.29 18.87 8.90
C LEU A 145 14.82 18.77 8.96
N PRO A 146 15.52 18.81 7.83
CA PRO A 146 16.98 18.87 7.78
C PRO A 146 17.50 20.12 8.53
N ASN A 147 18.69 19.98 9.12
CA ASN A 147 19.35 21.11 9.77
C ASN A 147 20.00 22.05 8.76
N GLY A 148 20.16 23.32 9.11
CA GLY A 148 20.91 24.30 8.32
C GLY A 148 20.18 24.89 7.12
N LEU A 149 18.88 24.65 6.98
CA LEU A 149 18.05 25.26 5.95
C LEU A 149 17.82 26.76 6.20
N THR A 150 17.75 27.54 5.14
CA THR A 150 17.20 28.90 5.19
C THR A 150 15.68 28.85 5.35
N ALA A 151 15.05 29.95 5.77
CA ALA A 151 13.58 30.02 5.89
C ALA A 151 12.84 29.73 4.57
N GLU A 152 13.45 30.07 3.44
CA GLU A 152 12.89 29.76 2.12
C GLU A 152 13.00 28.27 1.79
N GLU A 153 14.12 27.64 2.13
CA GLU A 153 14.31 26.20 1.95
C GLU A 153 13.42 25.40 2.92
N GLU A 154 13.19 25.85 4.15
CA GLU A 154 12.22 25.24 5.07
C GLU A 154 10.80 25.26 4.49
N ARG A 155 10.39 26.36 3.86
CA ARG A 155 9.11 26.46 3.18
C ARG A 155 9.01 25.49 1.99
N GLU A 156 10.08 25.36 1.21
CA GLU A 156 10.16 24.41 0.09
C GLU A 156 10.19 22.94 0.61
N ALA A 157 10.86 22.68 1.72
CA ALA A 157 10.88 21.37 2.38
C ALA A 157 9.47 20.97 2.85
N CYS A 158 8.74 21.88 3.52
CA CYS A 158 7.35 21.61 3.91
C CYS A 158 6.43 21.35 2.72
N ARG A 159 6.71 21.96 1.55
CA ARG A 159 5.97 21.72 0.31
C ARG A 159 6.08 20.25 -0.14
N ALA A 160 7.19 19.57 0.14
CA ALA A 160 7.34 18.14 -0.17
C ALA A 160 6.31 17.24 0.53
N LEU A 161 5.71 17.72 1.62
CA LEU A 161 4.64 17.01 2.34
C LEU A 161 3.23 17.24 1.77
N LYS A 162 3.08 18.07 0.72
CA LYS A 162 1.75 18.36 0.16
C LYS A 162 0.98 17.09 -0.18
N GLY A 163 -0.18 16.92 0.45
CA GLY A 163 -1.06 15.74 0.27
C GLY A 163 -0.71 14.55 1.17
N ALA A 164 0.35 14.63 1.96
CA ALA A 164 0.65 13.60 2.94
C ALA A 164 -0.43 13.54 4.02
N MET A 165 -0.96 12.35 4.31
CA MET A 165 -1.89 12.14 5.40
C MET A 165 -1.13 12.26 6.73
N LEU A 166 -1.65 13.10 7.64
CA LEU A 166 -1.09 13.26 8.98
C LEU A 166 -1.83 12.40 9.99
N ARG A 167 -3.16 12.39 9.90
CA ARG A 167 -4.01 11.65 10.82
C ARG A 167 -5.33 11.29 10.18
N GLN A 168 -5.89 10.16 10.59
CA GLN A 168 -7.24 9.73 10.24
C GLN A 168 -7.96 9.19 11.48
N GLU A 169 -9.23 9.54 11.63
CA GLU A 169 -10.09 9.09 12.72
C GLU A 169 -11.40 8.58 12.12
N VAL A 170 -11.86 7.41 12.59
CA VAL A 170 -13.09 6.76 12.09
C VAL A 170 -14.09 6.61 13.22
N TYR A 171 -15.29 7.14 13.04
CA TYR A 171 -16.38 7.18 14.00
C TYR A 171 -17.65 6.50 13.49
N GLY A 172 -18.44 5.94 14.38
CA GLY A 172 -19.81 5.49 14.06
C GLY A 172 -20.82 6.48 14.63
N LEU A 173 -21.68 7.03 13.80
CA LEU A 173 -22.70 8.02 14.17
C LEU A 173 -24.02 7.29 14.46
N ASP A 174 -24.17 6.79 15.69
CA ASP A 174 -25.29 5.92 16.11
C ASP A 174 -26.11 6.50 17.28
N ASP A 175 -25.96 7.79 17.56
CA ASP A 175 -26.63 8.51 18.65
C ASP A 175 -26.45 7.88 20.06
N THR A 176 -25.37 7.08 20.24
CA THR A 176 -25.05 6.52 21.56
C THR A 176 -24.03 7.39 22.31
N GLU A 177 -23.89 7.16 23.62
CA GLU A 177 -22.87 7.85 24.44
C GLU A 177 -21.43 7.60 23.94
N LYS A 178 -21.22 6.58 23.12
CA LYS A 178 -19.92 6.22 22.54
C LYS A 178 -19.64 6.89 21.18
N GLU A 179 -20.56 7.65 20.63
CA GLU A 179 -20.41 8.28 19.31
C GLU A 179 -19.17 9.17 19.20
N GLY A 180 -18.83 9.87 20.30
CA GLY A 180 -17.63 10.71 20.35
C GLY A 180 -16.30 9.94 20.48
N VAL A 181 -16.31 8.60 20.58
CA VAL A 181 -15.11 7.76 20.67
C VAL A 181 -14.88 7.06 19.34
N PRO A 182 -13.70 7.22 18.71
CA PRO A 182 -13.43 6.61 17.41
C PRO A 182 -13.29 5.08 17.51
N TYR A 183 -13.54 4.39 16.41
CA TYR A 183 -13.15 2.99 16.23
C TYR A 183 -11.65 2.86 16.04
N VAL A 184 -11.10 3.71 15.18
CA VAL A 184 -9.68 3.67 14.80
C VAL A 184 -9.14 5.10 14.70
N VAL A 185 -7.93 5.28 15.19
CA VAL A 185 -7.11 6.48 14.96
C VAL A 185 -5.80 6.03 14.36
N THR A 186 -5.43 6.60 13.22
CA THR A 186 -4.11 6.39 12.59
C THR A 186 -3.41 7.73 12.46
N GLU A 187 -2.14 7.79 12.84
CA GLU A 187 -1.31 8.98 12.76
C GLU A 187 0.02 8.66 12.10
N GLN A 188 0.58 9.62 11.34
CA GLN A 188 1.86 9.48 10.63
C GLN A 188 2.70 10.74 10.78
N ASN A 189 4.01 10.56 10.84
CA ASN A 189 4.99 11.62 10.69
C ASN A 189 6.02 11.26 9.62
N PHE A 190 6.87 12.19 9.24
CA PHE A 190 7.76 12.06 8.11
C PHE A 190 9.19 12.51 8.46
N THR A 191 10.14 12.08 7.66
CA THR A 191 11.47 12.69 7.57
C THR A 191 11.59 13.35 6.21
N ILE A 192 12.16 14.56 6.19
CA ILE A 192 12.47 15.29 4.96
C ILE A 192 13.98 15.38 4.82
N GLU A 193 14.48 15.08 3.65
CA GLU A 193 15.90 15.14 3.30
C GLU A 193 16.15 16.11 2.16
N VAL A 194 17.34 16.71 2.15
CA VAL A 194 17.80 17.58 1.04
C VAL A 194 18.45 16.71 -0.01
N VAL A 195 17.85 16.59 -1.18
CA VAL A 195 18.46 15.93 -2.33
C VAL A 195 19.36 16.93 -3.07
N GLN A 196 18.89 18.17 -3.25
CA GLN A 196 19.66 19.24 -3.85
C GLN A 196 19.40 20.55 -3.10
N PRO A 197 20.43 21.18 -2.50
CA PRO A 197 20.27 22.47 -1.86
C PRO A 197 19.94 23.54 -2.92
N ARG A 198 19.25 24.59 -2.48
CA ARG A 198 18.91 25.69 -3.38
C ARG A 198 20.15 26.35 -4.00
N ALA A 199 21.15 26.67 -3.19
CA ALA A 199 22.39 27.28 -3.60
C ALA A 199 22.19 28.36 -4.70
N GLY A 200 22.65 28.11 -5.91
CA GLY A 200 22.42 28.98 -7.09
C GLY A 200 21.17 28.66 -7.89
N ASN A 201 20.38 27.67 -7.50
CA ASN A 201 19.16 27.27 -8.19
C ASN A 201 17.96 28.09 -7.72
N ARG A 202 16.91 28.12 -8.54
CA ARG A 202 15.66 28.79 -8.20
C ARG A 202 14.96 28.11 -7.03
N HIS A 203 15.03 26.78 -6.95
CA HIS A 203 14.40 25.92 -5.94
C HIS A 203 15.38 24.87 -5.45
N GLY A 204 15.22 24.43 -4.19
CA GLY A 204 15.80 23.20 -3.68
C GLY A 204 14.98 21.98 -4.08
N VAL A 205 15.58 20.80 -4.00
CA VAL A 205 14.90 19.52 -4.19
C VAL A 205 14.93 18.76 -2.86
N PHE A 206 13.75 18.36 -2.41
CA PHE A 206 13.55 17.67 -1.15
C PHE A 206 12.85 16.35 -1.40
N PHE A 207 13.23 15.33 -0.64
CA PHE A 207 12.62 14.04 -0.60
C PHE A 207 11.98 13.85 0.78
N SER A 208 10.74 13.37 0.83
CA SER A 208 10.04 13.03 2.07
C SER A 208 9.68 11.57 2.08
N HIS A 209 9.89 10.91 3.23
CA HIS A 209 9.46 9.53 3.42
C HIS A 209 8.76 9.36 4.78
N PRO A 210 7.85 8.37 4.93
CA PRO A 210 7.27 8.03 6.21
C PRO A 210 8.37 7.70 7.23
N ARG A 211 8.22 8.20 8.45
CA ARG A 211 9.12 7.92 9.56
C ARG A 211 8.49 6.96 10.55
N GLU A 212 7.30 7.32 11.04
CA GLU A 212 6.52 6.51 11.96
C GLU A 212 5.04 6.54 11.54
N ALA A 213 4.35 5.42 11.77
CA ALA A 213 2.90 5.36 11.71
C ALA A 213 2.38 4.57 12.91
N ILE A 214 1.40 5.13 13.60
CA ILE A 214 0.76 4.47 14.75
C ILE A 214 -0.74 4.36 14.53
N SER A 215 -1.31 3.20 14.90
CA SER A 215 -2.76 3.00 14.85
C SER A 215 -3.27 2.53 16.20
N TYR A 216 -4.28 3.23 16.70
CA TYR A 216 -5.03 2.91 17.90
C TYR A 216 -6.38 2.35 17.47
N HIS A 217 -6.61 1.06 17.66
CA HIS A 217 -7.90 0.43 17.46
C HIS A 217 -8.68 0.46 18.75
N TYR A 218 -9.41 1.55 18.99
CA TYR A 218 -10.20 1.76 20.20
C TYR A 218 -11.42 0.86 20.27
N GLU A 219 -12.05 0.60 19.11
CA GLU A 219 -13.35 -0.10 19.09
C GLU A 219 -14.37 0.53 20.03
N ARG A 220 -14.25 1.87 20.19
CA ARG A 220 -15.06 2.71 21.08
C ARG A 220 -14.87 2.39 22.59
N ASP A 221 -13.69 1.87 22.94
CA ASP A 221 -13.21 1.71 24.32
C ASP A 221 -11.84 2.38 24.49
N PRO A 222 -11.79 3.62 25.02
CA PRO A 222 -10.53 4.35 25.18
C PRO A 222 -9.62 3.76 26.26
N ALA A 223 -10.14 2.88 27.13
CA ALA A 223 -9.34 2.35 28.24
C ALA A 223 -8.30 1.31 27.77
N ASP A 224 -8.60 0.58 26.68
CA ASP A 224 -7.76 -0.54 26.23
C ASP A 224 -7.69 -0.67 24.70
N PRO A 225 -7.14 0.32 23.96
CA PRO A 225 -6.94 0.21 22.53
C PRO A 225 -5.91 -0.88 22.17
N ARG A 226 -6.11 -1.55 21.05
CA ARG A 226 -5.04 -2.33 20.40
C ARG A 226 -4.15 -1.36 19.65
N ILE A 227 -2.84 -1.42 19.88
CA ILE A 227 -1.89 -0.43 19.36
C ILE A 227 -0.88 -1.14 18.45
N THR A 228 -0.76 -0.64 17.22
CA THR A 228 0.29 -1.06 16.27
C THR A 228 1.13 0.15 15.89
N HIS A 229 2.44 -0.05 15.73
CA HIS A 229 3.39 1.01 15.45
C HIS A 229 4.40 0.54 14.41
N ALA A 230 4.44 1.19 13.26
CA ALA A 230 5.40 0.97 12.20
C ALA A 230 6.49 2.04 12.23
N LEU A 231 7.75 1.63 12.05
CA LEU A 231 8.92 2.49 12.10
C LEU A 231 9.79 2.26 10.85
N THR A 232 10.14 3.33 10.16
CA THR A 232 11.18 3.33 9.11
C THR A 232 12.50 3.67 9.78
N LEU A 233 13.41 2.70 9.88
CA LEU A 233 14.61 2.81 10.71
C LEU A 233 15.82 3.30 9.93
N GLU A 234 15.93 2.91 8.66
CA GLU A 234 17.04 3.29 7.79
C GLU A 234 16.57 3.39 6.34
N VAL A 235 16.99 4.46 5.65
CA VAL A 235 16.66 4.73 4.24
C VAL A 235 17.95 5.10 3.51
N ASP A 236 18.13 4.62 2.28
CA ASP A 236 19.29 4.97 1.46
C ASP A 236 19.11 6.30 0.70
N ALA A 237 20.15 6.71 -0.03
CA ALA A 237 20.13 7.95 -0.81
C ALA A 237 19.11 7.95 -1.98
N PHE A 238 18.56 6.80 -2.34
CA PHE A 238 17.53 6.65 -3.37
C PHE A 238 16.11 6.64 -2.80
N GLY A 239 15.97 6.65 -1.47
CA GLY A 239 14.68 6.55 -0.79
C GLY A 239 14.22 5.12 -0.53
N ASN A 240 15.08 4.14 -0.73
CA ASN A 240 14.76 2.75 -0.42
C ASN A 240 14.85 2.51 1.10
N VAL A 241 13.83 1.86 1.67
CA VAL A 241 13.83 1.48 3.08
C VAL A 241 14.74 0.27 3.27
N LEU A 242 15.88 0.47 3.91
CA LEU A 242 16.85 -0.59 4.21
C LEU A 242 16.45 -1.39 5.46
N LYS A 243 15.88 -0.70 6.45
CA LYS A 243 15.45 -1.34 7.70
C LYS A 243 14.15 -0.75 8.19
N SER A 244 13.26 -1.61 8.67
CA SER A 244 11.99 -1.21 9.28
C SER A 244 11.68 -2.06 10.50
N GLY A 245 10.75 -1.58 11.31
CA GLY A 245 10.23 -2.32 12.45
C GLY A 245 8.72 -2.18 12.55
N ALA A 246 8.05 -3.21 13.02
CA ALA A 246 6.64 -3.13 13.36
C ALA A 246 6.41 -3.72 14.75
N VAL A 247 5.66 -3.02 15.57
CA VAL A 247 5.38 -3.37 16.96
C VAL A 247 3.88 -3.48 17.16
N ALA A 248 3.42 -4.60 17.65
CA ALA A 248 2.09 -4.74 18.23
C ALA A 248 2.25 -4.78 19.76
N TYR A 249 1.76 -3.74 20.41
CA TYR A 249 1.83 -3.65 21.88
C TYR A 249 0.76 -4.53 22.51
N GLY A 250 1.12 -5.17 23.64
CA GLY A 250 0.16 -5.91 24.45
C GLY A 250 -0.96 -5.02 24.98
N ARG A 251 -2.13 -5.63 25.21
CA ARG A 251 -3.30 -4.95 25.78
C ARG A 251 -2.96 -4.32 27.13
N ARG A 252 -3.50 -3.14 27.40
CA ARG A 252 -3.40 -2.47 28.72
C ARG A 252 -4.19 -3.24 29.79
N GLN A 253 -5.33 -3.80 29.37
CA GLN A 253 -6.26 -4.54 30.23
C GLN A 253 -6.71 -5.81 29.48
N PRO A 254 -6.03 -6.96 29.69
CA PRO A 254 -6.46 -8.21 29.10
C PRO A 254 -7.89 -8.56 29.55
N ASP A 255 -8.65 -9.17 28.65
CA ASP A 255 -10.03 -9.55 28.90
C ASP A 255 -10.12 -10.54 30.09
N PRO A 256 -10.77 -10.16 31.21
CA PRO A 256 -10.86 -10.98 32.41
C PRO A 256 -11.68 -12.25 32.22
N ASP A 257 -12.52 -12.34 31.18
CA ASP A 257 -13.36 -13.51 30.90
C ASP A 257 -12.60 -14.62 30.15
N LEU A 258 -11.37 -14.32 29.68
CA LEU A 258 -10.52 -15.32 29.04
C LEU A 258 -9.73 -16.14 30.05
N GLU A 259 -9.28 -17.34 29.62
CA GLU A 259 -8.36 -18.14 30.42
C GLU A 259 -7.01 -17.42 30.62
N ALA A 260 -6.34 -17.67 31.74
CA ALA A 260 -5.07 -17.00 32.10
C ALA A 260 -3.99 -17.10 31.00
N ARG A 261 -3.97 -18.22 30.24
CA ARG A 261 -3.07 -18.41 29.10
C ARG A 261 -3.38 -17.41 28.00
N ASP A 262 -4.65 -17.18 27.70
CA ASP A 262 -5.08 -16.29 26.62
C ASP A 262 -4.96 -14.81 27.03
N GLN A 263 -5.20 -14.49 28.32
CA GLN A 263 -4.88 -13.19 28.88
C GLN A 263 -3.38 -12.86 28.76
N ALA A 264 -2.52 -13.83 29.05
CA ALA A 264 -1.07 -13.69 28.87
C ALA A 264 -0.70 -13.39 27.40
N LYS A 265 -1.36 -14.07 26.44
CA LYS A 265 -1.19 -13.81 25.00
C LYS A 265 -1.64 -12.43 24.58
N GLN A 266 -2.73 -11.91 25.11
CA GLN A 266 -3.17 -10.54 24.86
C GLN A 266 -2.17 -9.48 25.36
N SER A 267 -1.39 -9.81 26.39
CA SER A 267 -0.38 -8.91 26.99
C SER A 267 0.99 -8.99 26.30
N GLU A 268 1.18 -9.93 25.35
CA GLU A 268 2.46 -10.09 24.68
C GLU A 268 2.80 -8.90 23.77
N LEU A 269 4.07 -8.52 23.81
CA LEU A 269 4.67 -7.59 22.88
C LEU A 269 5.19 -8.37 21.66
N LEU A 270 4.66 -8.07 20.50
CA LEU A 270 5.09 -8.70 19.24
C LEU A 270 5.85 -7.68 18.40
N ILE A 271 7.08 -8.03 18.00
CA ILE A 271 7.93 -7.14 17.20
C ILE A 271 8.46 -7.92 16.00
N THR A 272 8.31 -7.31 14.82
CA THR A 272 9.04 -7.71 13.62
C THR A 272 10.07 -6.66 13.26
N TYR A 273 11.21 -7.11 12.76
CA TYR A 273 12.29 -6.28 12.26
C TYR A 273 12.66 -6.78 10.88
N THR A 274 12.62 -5.91 9.88
CA THR A 274 12.86 -6.25 8.48
C THR A 274 14.12 -5.58 7.98
N GLU A 275 14.95 -6.34 7.28
CA GLU A 275 16.13 -5.89 6.55
C GLU A 275 15.91 -6.12 5.05
N ASN A 276 16.08 -5.07 4.25
CA ASN A 276 15.94 -5.11 2.81
C ASN A 276 17.30 -4.84 2.16
N ASP A 277 17.66 -5.70 1.21
CA ASP A 277 18.81 -5.48 0.34
C ASP A 277 18.35 -5.11 -1.07
N PHE A 278 19.16 -4.29 -1.71
CA PHE A 278 18.90 -3.77 -3.05
C PHE A 278 20.04 -4.12 -3.98
N THR A 279 19.75 -4.16 -5.28
CA THR A 279 20.74 -4.42 -6.33
C THR A 279 21.74 -3.27 -6.45
N ASN A 280 22.79 -3.50 -7.24
CA ASN A 280 23.61 -2.40 -7.72
C ASN A 280 22.76 -1.38 -8.48
N GLY A 281 23.17 -0.09 -8.42
CA GLY A 281 22.70 0.92 -9.37
C GLY A 281 23.45 0.79 -10.71
N VAL A 282 22.83 1.26 -11.78
CA VAL A 282 23.47 1.46 -13.08
C VAL A 282 23.56 2.96 -13.34
N ASP A 283 24.77 3.50 -13.48
CA ASP A 283 25.04 4.92 -13.76
C ASP A 283 26.22 5.00 -14.73
N VAL A 284 25.93 4.83 -15.99
CA VAL A 284 26.90 4.90 -17.09
C VAL A 284 26.34 5.78 -18.20
N GLU A 285 27.17 6.17 -19.18
CA GLU A 285 26.74 6.97 -20.32
C GLU A 285 25.58 6.28 -21.05
N ASP A 286 24.49 6.98 -21.23
CA ASP A 286 23.22 6.54 -21.85
C ASP A 286 22.37 5.54 -21.04
N ASP A 287 22.83 5.02 -19.90
CA ASP A 287 22.06 4.08 -19.09
C ASP A 287 22.01 4.51 -17.61
N TYR A 288 20.80 4.66 -17.06
CA TYR A 288 20.58 4.97 -15.66
C TYR A 288 19.50 4.09 -15.05
N ARG A 289 19.83 3.43 -13.92
CA ARG A 289 18.89 2.63 -13.15
C ARG A 289 19.16 2.79 -11.65
N THR A 290 18.17 3.14 -10.87
CA THR A 290 18.24 3.09 -9.42
C THR A 290 18.26 1.63 -8.93
N PRO A 291 18.85 1.35 -7.76
CA PRO A 291 18.78 0.02 -7.15
C PRO A 291 17.35 -0.50 -7.03
N LEU A 292 17.17 -1.80 -7.20
CA LEU A 292 15.88 -2.48 -7.10
C LEU A 292 15.90 -3.49 -5.93
N PRO A 293 14.75 -3.80 -5.31
CA PRO A 293 14.68 -4.81 -4.26
C PRO A 293 15.21 -6.16 -4.74
N CYS A 294 16.08 -6.80 -3.95
CA CYS A 294 16.61 -8.12 -4.26
C CYS A 294 16.48 -9.13 -3.12
N GLU A 295 16.51 -8.72 -1.86
CA GLU A 295 16.25 -9.62 -0.73
C GLU A 295 15.50 -8.88 0.39
N GLU A 296 14.50 -9.53 0.98
CA GLU A 296 13.77 -9.06 2.14
C GLU A 296 13.80 -10.14 3.22
N ARG A 297 14.37 -9.82 4.38
CA ARG A 297 14.46 -10.70 5.55
C ARG A 297 13.66 -10.11 6.70
N THR A 298 12.60 -10.80 7.10
CA THR A 298 11.79 -10.42 8.26
C THR A 298 12.12 -11.34 9.44
N TYR A 299 12.40 -10.71 10.58
CA TYR A 299 12.74 -11.37 11.83
C TYR A 299 11.69 -11.11 12.90
N GLU A 300 11.36 -12.11 13.68
CA GLU A 300 10.77 -11.94 15.01
C GLU A 300 11.86 -11.44 15.97
N LEU A 301 11.58 -10.34 16.67
CA LEU A 301 12.50 -9.75 17.64
C LEU A 301 11.95 -9.94 19.05
N THR A 302 12.71 -10.59 19.93
CA THR A 302 12.29 -10.95 21.29
C THR A 302 13.27 -10.45 22.36
N GLY A 303 12.86 -10.52 23.63
CA GLY A 303 13.67 -10.07 24.77
C GLY A 303 13.60 -8.58 25.06
N LEU A 304 12.70 -7.86 24.40
CA LEU A 304 12.36 -6.47 24.73
C LEU A 304 11.14 -6.41 25.64
N THR A 305 11.08 -5.36 26.42
CA THR A 305 9.92 -5.02 27.26
C THR A 305 9.30 -3.72 26.77
N SER A 306 7.97 -3.60 26.84
CA SER A 306 7.29 -2.35 26.52
C SER A 306 7.88 -1.20 27.35
N PRO A 307 8.14 -0.03 26.73
CA PRO A 307 8.62 1.12 27.46
C PRO A 307 7.64 1.53 28.56
N ALA A 308 8.17 1.96 29.72
CA ALA A 308 7.35 2.32 30.88
C ALA A 308 6.43 3.52 30.62
N GLY A 309 5.27 3.56 31.27
CA GLY A 309 4.37 4.71 31.26
C GLY A 309 3.56 4.89 29.98
N GLY A 310 3.35 3.83 29.20
CA GLY A 310 2.63 3.88 27.92
C GLY A 310 3.45 4.50 26.77
N ASN A 311 4.75 4.69 26.98
CA ASN A 311 5.65 5.20 25.97
C ASN A 311 5.87 4.17 24.83
N ARG A 312 6.15 4.68 23.64
CA ARG A 312 6.48 3.89 22.45
C ARG A 312 7.98 3.62 22.37
N PHE A 313 8.35 2.61 21.60
CA PHE A 313 9.75 2.48 21.16
C PHE A 313 10.13 3.67 20.28
N SER A 314 11.30 4.25 20.54
CA SER A 314 11.88 5.22 19.62
C SER A 314 12.61 4.54 18.46
N LEU A 315 12.75 5.23 17.31
CA LEU A 315 13.51 4.70 16.17
C LEU A 315 14.94 4.26 16.55
N PRO A 316 15.75 5.08 17.28
CA PRO A 316 17.10 4.67 17.65
C PRO A 316 17.13 3.43 18.55
N ALA A 317 16.15 3.29 19.47
CA ALA A 317 16.08 2.12 20.33
C ALA A 317 15.76 0.86 19.54
N MET A 318 14.79 0.94 18.60
CA MET A 318 14.42 -0.18 17.75
C MET A 318 15.55 -0.58 16.79
N LEU A 319 16.22 0.38 16.16
CA LEU A 319 17.36 0.14 15.28
C LEU A 319 18.50 -0.55 16.06
N THR A 320 18.85 -0.04 17.24
CA THR A 320 19.88 -0.63 18.09
C THR A 320 19.51 -2.06 18.51
N ALA A 321 18.26 -2.29 18.88
CA ALA A 321 17.80 -3.63 19.25
C ALA A 321 17.85 -4.60 18.07
N GLY A 322 17.35 -4.23 16.89
CA GLY A 322 17.36 -5.07 15.69
C GLY A 322 18.77 -5.44 15.23
N MET A 323 19.70 -4.47 15.26
CA MET A 323 21.10 -4.71 14.89
C MET A 323 21.86 -5.51 15.95
N GLY A 324 21.57 -5.30 17.24
CA GLY A 324 22.28 -5.94 18.36
C GLY A 324 21.72 -7.30 18.77
N ALA A 325 20.56 -7.71 18.27
CA ALA A 325 19.92 -8.97 18.63
C ALA A 325 20.74 -10.17 18.13
N ALA A 326 20.93 -11.17 19.00
CA ALA A 326 21.57 -12.41 18.63
C ALA A 326 20.69 -13.22 17.67
N LEU A 327 21.22 -13.59 16.51
CA LEU A 327 20.51 -14.45 15.54
C LEU A 327 20.40 -15.87 16.09
N ILE A 328 19.21 -16.43 16.08
CA ILE A 328 18.93 -17.83 16.40
C ILE A 328 18.38 -18.56 15.18
N ALA A 329 18.51 -19.89 15.18
CA ALA A 329 18.05 -20.71 14.06
C ALA A 329 16.52 -20.60 13.88
N TYR A 330 16.07 -20.76 12.66
CA TYR A 330 14.65 -20.66 12.26
C TYR A 330 13.74 -21.58 13.10
N GLU A 331 14.19 -22.79 13.34
CA GLU A 331 13.47 -23.84 14.11
C GLU A 331 13.61 -23.69 15.62
N GLN A 332 14.47 -22.80 16.11
CA GLN A 332 14.73 -22.62 17.52
C GLN A 332 13.71 -21.67 18.17
N SER A 333 13.14 -22.08 19.31
CA SER A 333 12.30 -21.21 20.10
C SER A 333 13.12 -20.12 20.79
N PRO A 334 12.72 -18.84 20.72
CA PRO A 334 13.40 -17.76 21.43
C PRO A 334 13.37 -17.96 22.95
N ALA A 335 14.45 -17.54 23.63
CA ALA A 335 14.48 -17.42 25.08
C ALA A 335 13.90 -16.04 25.46
N GLY A 336 12.68 -16.01 26.01
CA GLY A 336 11.87 -14.80 26.16
C GLY A 336 12.49 -13.62 26.95
N SER A 337 13.61 -13.81 27.65
CA SER A 337 14.32 -12.76 28.41
C SER A 337 15.62 -12.29 27.77
N VAL A 338 15.99 -12.83 26.63
CA VAL A 338 17.24 -12.51 25.92
C VAL A 338 16.90 -11.80 24.61
N LEU A 339 17.64 -10.73 24.30
CA LEU A 339 17.50 -10.02 23.04
C LEU A 339 17.99 -10.92 21.89
N GLN A 340 17.03 -11.46 21.14
CA GLN A 340 17.27 -12.39 20.04
C GLN A 340 16.42 -12.01 18.83
N LYS A 341 16.93 -12.32 17.63
CA LYS A 341 16.15 -12.27 16.40
C LYS A 341 16.13 -13.63 15.72
N ARG A 342 14.95 -14.05 15.28
CA ARG A 342 14.71 -15.28 14.55
C ARG A 342 14.12 -14.95 13.19
N LEU A 343 14.73 -15.45 12.13
CA LEU A 343 14.19 -15.29 10.78
C LEU A 343 12.82 -15.97 10.71
N ILE A 344 11.81 -15.27 10.21
CA ILE A 344 10.45 -15.80 10.00
C ILE A 344 10.02 -15.75 8.53
N GLU A 345 10.62 -14.89 7.74
CA GLU A 345 10.40 -14.81 6.30
C GLU A 345 11.69 -14.33 5.61
N ASP A 346 11.99 -14.94 4.47
CA ASP A 346 13.07 -14.52 3.58
C ASP A 346 12.60 -14.68 2.13
N VAL A 347 12.68 -13.58 1.37
CA VAL A 347 12.28 -13.53 -0.03
C VAL A 347 13.40 -12.93 -0.86
N ARG A 348 13.82 -13.64 -1.90
CA ARG A 348 14.83 -13.20 -2.87
C ARG A 348 14.19 -12.94 -4.22
N THR A 349 14.66 -11.92 -4.92
CA THR A 349 14.29 -11.62 -6.31
C THR A 349 15.56 -11.53 -7.14
N LEU A 350 15.66 -12.39 -8.13
CA LEU A 350 16.79 -12.43 -9.06
C LEU A 350 16.32 -11.92 -10.44
N TYR A 351 17.23 -11.22 -11.09
CA TYR A 351 16.98 -10.58 -12.38
C TYR A 351 17.64 -11.35 -13.52
N ARG A 352 17.18 -11.14 -14.73
CA ARG A 352 17.81 -11.67 -15.94
C ARG A 352 18.78 -10.64 -16.53
N SER A 353 19.78 -11.14 -17.24
CA SER A 353 20.66 -10.30 -18.06
C SER A 353 19.89 -9.61 -19.19
N ASP A 354 20.39 -8.49 -19.67
CA ASP A 354 19.84 -7.77 -20.84
C ASP A 354 19.84 -8.59 -22.13
N ASP A 355 20.68 -9.62 -22.20
CA ASP A 355 20.73 -10.55 -23.31
C ASP A 355 19.82 -11.78 -23.15
N LEU A 356 19.06 -11.86 -22.05
CA LEU A 356 18.09 -12.93 -21.74
C LEU A 356 18.73 -14.34 -21.74
N GLY A 357 20.03 -14.44 -21.42
CA GLY A 357 20.77 -15.70 -21.33
C GLY A 357 21.38 -16.16 -22.65
N VAL A 358 21.51 -15.27 -23.64
CA VAL A 358 22.16 -15.61 -24.93
C VAL A 358 23.62 -16.02 -24.73
N ALA A 359 24.36 -15.30 -23.90
CA ALA A 359 25.78 -15.61 -23.63
C ALA A 359 25.99 -17.00 -23.03
N GLN A 360 25.06 -17.46 -22.19
CA GLN A 360 25.07 -18.78 -21.56
C GLN A 360 24.39 -19.86 -22.42
N ASN A 361 23.68 -19.46 -23.47
CA ASN A 361 22.78 -20.29 -24.24
C ASN A 361 21.73 -21.00 -23.34
N ASP A 362 21.26 -20.30 -22.31
CA ASP A 362 20.33 -20.81 -21.31
C ASP A 362 19.17 -19.83 -21.10
N PRO A 363 17.93 -20.18 -21.52
CA PRO A 363 16.76 -19.33 -21.30
C PRO A 363 16.37 -19.20 -19.82
N MET A 364 16.95 -20.02 -18.95
CA MET A 364 16.73 -20.01 -17.51
C MET A 364 17.84 -19.29 -16.72
N ALA A 365 18.84 -18.74 -17.40
CA ALA A 365 19.92 -18.01 -16.74
C ALA A 365 19.42 -16.79 -15.95
N LEU A 366 19.96 -16.62 -14.76
CA LEU A 366 19.72 -15.47 -13.86
C LEU A 366 21.04 -14.80 -13.53
N LEU A 367 20.97 -13.51 -13.23
CA LEU A 367 22.07 -12.79 -12.62
C LEU A 367 22.19 -13.20 -11.14
N PRO A 368 23.39 -13.09 -10.54
CA PRO A 368 23.58 -13.32 -9.10
C PRO A 368 22.69 -12.39 -8.27
N LEU A 369 22.35 -12.81 -7.06
CA LEU A 369 21.61 -11.99 -6.10
C LEU A 369 22.29 -10.62 -5.90
N GLY A 370 21.51 -9.56 -5.86
CA GLY A 370 22.01 -8.19 -5.75
C GLY A 370 22.51 -7.58 -7.07
N SER A 371 22.38 -8.29 -8.19
CA SER A 371 22.83 -7.81 -9.50
C SER A 371 21.68 -7.45 -10.41
N VAL A 372 21.80 -6.32 -11.11
CA VAL A 372 20.87 -5.88 -12.16
C VAL A 372 21.65 -5.22 -13.31
N GLU A 373 21.14 -5.37 -14.52
CA GLU A 373 21.62 -4.64 -15.69
C GLU A 373 20.60 -3.52 -16.06
N ARG A 374 20.87 -2.77 -17.12
CA ARG A 374 20.13 -1.54 -17.46
C ARG A 374 18.62 -1.72 -17.67
N PHE A 375 18.16 -2.84 -18.25
CA PHE A 375 16.73 -3.09 -18.46
C PHE A 375 16.01 -3.60 -17.22
N ALA A 376 16.76 -4.07 -16.22
CA ALA A 376 16.21 -4.59 -14.96
C ALA A 376 15.13 -5.67 -15.20
N MET A 377 15.46 -6.64 -16.05
CA MET A 377 14.53 -7.66 -16.50
C MET A 377 14.17 -8.60 -15.34
N PRO A 378 12.90 -8.66 -14.88
CA PRO A 378 12.52 -9.54 -13.80
C PRO A 378 12.73 -11.01 -14.23
N GLY A 379 13.33 -11.77 -13.33
CA GLY A 379 13.62 -13.18 -13.53
C GLY A 379 12.68 -14.07 -12.72
N GLU A 380 13.06 -14.32 -11.47
CA GLU A 380 12.35 -15.24 -10.59
C GLU A 380 12.50 -14.78 -9.15
N SER A 381 11.46 -14.96 -8.33
CA SER A 381 11.56 -14.79 -6.88
C SER A 381 11.53 -16.13 -6.17
N TYR A 382 12.14 -16.16 -4.99
CA TYR A 382 12.29 -17.34 -4.15
C TYR A 382 11.87 -16.98 -2.73
N LYS A 383 10.99 -17.80 -2.15
CA LYS A 383 10.61 -17.67 -0.74
C LYS A 383 11.16 -18.84 0.06
N LEU A 384 11.85 -18.55 1.16
CA LEU A 384 12.37 -19.57 2.05
C LEU A 384 11.26 -20.46 2.59
N ALA A 385 11.38 -21.77 2.39
CA ALA A 385 10.43 -22.77 2.85
C ALA A 385 10.99 -23.60 4.01
N PHE A 386 12.18 -24.17 3.83
CA PHE A 386 12.77 -25.04 4.82
C PHE A 386 14.27 -24.76 4.97
N THR A 387 14.71 -24.77 6.23
CA THR A 387 16.12 -24.96 6.58
C THR A 387 16.39 -26.44 6.80
N PRO A 388 17.66 -26.91 6.70
CA PRO A 388 18.01 -28.28 7.06
C PRO A 388 17.62 -28.65 8.49
N GLY A 389 17.72 -27.71 9.43
CA GLY A 389 17.32 -27.91 10.82
C GLY A 389 15.81 -28.09 10.96
N LEU A 390 15.00 -27.28 10.25
CA LEU A 390 13.54 -27.41 10.26
C LEU A 390 13.09 -28.76 9.66
N LEU A 391 13.70 -29.20 8.54
CA LEU A 391 13.42 -30.50 7.95
C LEU A 391 13.70 -31.64 8.92
N THR A 392 14.82 -31.57 9.61
CA THR A 392 15.17 -32.57 10.63
C THR A 392 14.18 -32.56 11.79
N ALA A 393 13.83 -31.38 12.31
CA ALA A 393 12.95 -31.24 13.46
C ALA A 393 11.49 -31.69 13.18
N VAL A 394 10.98 -31.42 11.95
CA VAL A 394 9.57 -31.68 11.60
C VAL A 394 9.38 -33.03 10.93
N TYR A 395 10.26 -33.41 10.00
CA TYR A 395 10.06 -34.56 9.14
C TYR A 395 10.89 -35.79 9.54
N ASP A 396 11.98 -35.60 10.32
CA ASP A 396 12.78 -36.68 10.86
C ASP A 396 13.16 -37.78 9.81
N GLY A 397 13.68 -37.31 8.67
CA GLY A 397 14.09 -38.19 7.56
C GLY A 397 12.95 -38.76 6.70
N ARG A 398 11.68 -38.40 6.94
CA ARG A 398 10.54 -38.82 6.11
C ARG A 398 10.45 -38.13 4.76
N VAL A 399 11.16 -37.03 4.58
CA VAL A 399 11.26 -36.27 3.32
C VAL A 399 12.70 -36.32 2.84
N SER A 400 12.90 -36.68 1.58
CA SER A 400 14.21 -36.68 0.94
C SER A 400 14.39 -35.45 0.04
N ASP A 401 15.65 -35.06 -0.23
CA ASP A 401 15.96 -33.99 -1.17
C ASP A 401 15.35 -34.22 -2.56
N ALA A 402 15.36 -35.48 -3.02
CA ALA A 402 14.72 -35.84 -4.30
C ALA A 402 13.21 -35.58 -4.32
N MET A 403 12.50 -35.79 -3.20
CA MET A 403 11.07 -35.45 -3.11
C MET A 403 10.87 -33.92 -3.14
N LEU A 404 11.69 -33.16 -2.44
CA LEU A 404 11.60 -31.71 -2.44
C LEU A 404 11.87 -31.14 -3.84
N GLU A 405 12.93 -31.58 -4.49
CA GLU A 405 13.34 -31.10 -5.81
C GLU A 405 12.38 -31.55 -6.92
N THR A 406 12.08 -32.86 -6.99
CA THR A 406 11.36 -33.43 -8.14
C THR A 406 9.85 -33.29 -8.02
N GLU A 407 9.28 -33.56 -6.83
CA GLU A 407 7.83 -33.53 -6.61
C GLU A 407 7.38 -32.16 -6.07
N GLY A 408 8.12 -31.58 -5.11
CA GLY A 408 7.81 -30.31 -4.48
C GLY A 408 8.24 -29.09 -5.30
N ARG A 409 9.14 -29.26 -6.26
CA ARG A 409 9.73 -28.17 -7.07
C ARG A 409 10.42 -27.11 -6.25
N TYR A 410 10.87 -27.45 -5.04
CA TYR A 410 11.74 -26.58 -4.28
C TYR A 410 13.12 -26.50 -4.94
N ALA A 411 13.79 -25.39 -4.75
CA ALA A 411 15.12 -25.13 -5.31
C ALA A 411 16.09 -24.66 -4.20
N HIS A 412 17.38 -24.77 -4.46
CA HIS A 412 18.41 -24.05 -3.73
C HIS A 412 18.65 -22.70 -4.42
N SER A 413 18.67 -21.60 -3.66
CA SER A 413 18.98 -20.28 -4.17
C SER A 413 20.41 -19.90 -3.76
N GLU A 414 21.19 -19.35 -4.70
CA GLU A 414 22.57 -18.87 -4.48
C GLU A 414 23.50 -19.91 -3.83
N GLY A 415 23.21 -21.20 -4.01
CA GLY A 415 24.04 -22.30 -3.52
C GLY A 415 23.98 -22.52 -2.00
N ASP A 416 23.02 -21.95 -1.28
CA ASP A 416 22.81 -22.23 0.13
C ASP A 416 22.16 -23.62 0.34
N ALA A 417 22.15 -24.10 1.57
CA ALA A 417 21.58 -25.40 1.92
C ALA A 417 20.07 -25.36 2.19
N ASN A 418 19.44 -24.20 2.08
CA ASN A 418 18.02 -24.01 2.33
C ASN A 418 17.18 -24.41 1.10
N TRP A 419 15.92 -24.72 1.36
CA TRP A 419 14.96 -25.02 0.32
C TRP A 419 13.99 -23.85 0.12
N TRP A 420 13.88 -23.43 -1.13
CA TRP A 420 13.13 -22.24 -1.53
C TRP A 420 11.99 -22.60 -2.46
N ILE A 421 10.87 -21.88 -2.34
CA ILE A 421 9.74 -21.95 -3.26
C ILE A 421 10.01 -20.95 -4.38
N PRO A 422 10.26 -21.40 -5.64
CA PRO A 422 10.38 -20.51 -6.76
C PRO A 422 9.00 -19.97 -7.19
N SER A 423 8.95 -18.72 -7.63
CA SER A 423 7.71 -18.11 -8.17
C SER A 423 7.38 -18.62 -9.57
N GLY A 424 8.36 -19.09 -10.30
CA GLY A 424 8.30 -19.35 -11.74
C GLY A 424 8.90 -18.22 -12.57
N ARG A 425 8.95 -18.44 -13.88
CA ARG A 425 9.76 -17.67 -14.82
C ARG A 425 8.93 -16.80 -15.75
N ILE A 426 9.37 -15.56 -15.94
CA ILE A 426 8.85 -14.63 -16.95
C ILE A 426 9.66 -14.77 -18.24
N PHE A 427 8.95 -14.81 -19.38
CA PHE A 427 9.53 -14.82 -20.72
C PHE A 427 8.99 -13.64 -21.55
N PHE A 428 9.85 -13.11 -22.41
CA PHE A 428 9.59 -11.92 -23.22
C PHE A 428 9.24 -12.26 -24.68
N SER A 429 8.91 -13.52 -24.94
CA SER A 429 8.31 -13.99 -26.21
C SER A 429 7.18 -14.98 -25.94
N PRO A 430 6.21 -15.11 -26.88
CA PRO A 430 5.10 -16.04 -26.73
C PRO A 430 5.48 -17.50 -27.03
N GLY A 431 6.62 -17.76 -27.67
CA GLY A 431 7.02 -19.11 -28.09
C GLY A 431 7.54 -19.97 -26.95
N SER A 432 6.87 -21.10 -26.65
CA SER A 432 7.22 -21.98 -25.51
C SER A 432 8.58 -22.66 -25.64
N VAL A 433 9.10 -22.74 -26.87
CA VAL A 433 10.38 -23.40 -27.22
C VAL A 433 11.38 -22.43 -27.86
N ASP A 434 11.19 -21.13 -27.69
CA ASP A 434 12.11 -20.15 -28.21
C ASP A 434 13.49 -20.29 -27.56
N SER A 435 14.54 -20.24 -28.37
CA SER A 435 15.90 -20.10 -27.86
C SER A 435 16.11 -18.70 -27.26
N PRO A 436 17.10 -18.48 -26.35
CA PRO A 436 17.43 -17.16 -25.83
C PRO A 436 17.58 -16.09 -26.93
N ALA A 437 18.24 -16.44 -28.03
CA ALA A 437 18.43 -15.53 -29.17
C ALA A 437 17.11 -15.14 -29.86
N ARG A 438 16.15 -16.07 -29.97
CA ARG A 438 14.82 -15.78 -30.53
C ARG A 438 13.99 -14.95 -29.57
N GLU A 439 14.02 -15.28 -28.28
CA GLU A 439 13.36 -14.50 -27.23
C GLU A 439 13.88 -13.04 -27.24
N LEU A 440 15.20 -12.85 -27.26
CA LEU A 440 15.82 -11.54 -27.30
C LEU A 440 15.45 -10.76 -28.57
N ALA A 441 15.46 -11.42 -29.76
CA ALA A 441 15.08 -10.78 -31.00
C ALA A 441 13.61 -10.32 -30.98
N TYR A 442 12.72 -11.11 -30.41
CA TYR A 442 11.32 -10.76 -30.20
C TYR A 442 11.16 -9.62 -29.20
N ALA A 443 11.78 -9.74 -28.03
CA ALA A 443 11.72 -8.75 -26.96
C ALA A 443 12.14 -7.34 -27.43
N ARG A 444 13.20 -7.24 -28.24
CA ARG A 444 13.67 -5.98 -28.84
C ARG A 444 12.64 -5.33 -29.78
N GLN A 445 11.79 -6.10 -30.42
CA GLN A 445 10.73 -5.59 -31.30
C GLN A 445 9.47 -5.21 -30.54
N HIS A 446 9.30 -5.72 -29.31
CA HIS A 446 8.12 -5.58 -28.46
C HIS A 446 8.43 -4.94 -27.10
N PHE A 447 9.40 -4.00 -27.05
CA PHE A 447 9.73 -3.18 -25.87
C PHE A 447 10.02 -3.98 -24.60
N PHE A 448 10.51 -5.20 -24.69
CA PHE A 448 10.74 -6.11 -23.57
C PHE A 448 9.50 -6.30 -22.67
N LEU A 449 8.33 -6.35 -23.27
CA LEU A 449 7.11 -6.67 -22.56
C LEU A 449 7.03 -8.16 -22.21
N PRO A 450 6.54 -8.53 -21.01
CA PRO A 450 6.35 -9.94 -20.66
C PRO A 450 5.20 -10.56 -21.45
N HIS A 451 5.44 -11.63 -22.19
CA HIS A 451 4.43 -12.31 -23.00
C HIS A 451 3.99 -13.65 -22.42
N ARG A 452 4.81 -14.25 -21.57
CA ARG A 452 4.56 -15.58 -21.05
C ARG A 452 5.12 -15.72 -19.63
N TYR A 453 4.38 -16.41 -18.80
CA TYR A 453 4.81 -16.81 -17.47
C TYR A 453 4.76 -18.34 -17.37
N ARG A 454 5.77 -18.95 -16.77
CA ARG A 454 5.88 -20.40 -16.59
C ARG A 454 5.99 -20.71 -15.09
N ASP A 455 5.05 -21.48 -14.61
CA ASP A 455 5.01 -22.01 -13.25
C ASP A 455 6.12 -23.05 -13.02
N PRO A 456 6.65 -23.22 -11.80
CA PRO A 456 7.70 -24.19 -11.49
C PRO A 456 7.32 -25.66 -11.76
N PHE A 457 6.03 -25.99 -11.77
CA PHE A 457 5.54 -27.34 -12.07
C PHE A 457 5.42 -27.64 -13.56
N HIS A 458 5.81 -26.71 -14.42
CA HIS A 458 5.80 -26.93 -15.87
C HIS A 458 6.67 -28.10 -16.28
N THR A 459 6.09 -28.96 -17.15
CA THR A 459 6.83 -30.03 -17.83
C THR A 459 6.46 -30.05 -19.31
N PRO A 460 7.27 -30.69 -20.19
CA PRO A 460 6.89 -30.84 -21.60
C PRO A 460 5.56 -31.59 -21.80
N ALA A 461 5.15 -32.41 -20.85
CA ALA A 461 3.90 -33.17 -20.90
C ALA A 461 2.70 -32.41 -20.33
N VAL A 462 2.92 -31.49 -19.38
CA VAL A 462 1.88 -30.69 -18.73
C VAL A 462 2.31 -29.23 -18.75
N SER A 463 1.72 -28.46 -19.65
CA SER A 463 1.99 -27.03 -19.72
C SER A 463 1.24 -26.28 -18.62
N THR A 464 2.00 -25.54 -17.80
CA THR A 464 1.47 -24.61 -16.81
C THR A 464 1.79 -23.15 -17.19
N GLU A 465 1.85 -22.88 -18.48
CA GLU A 465 2.16 -21.54 -18.99
C GLU A 465 0.92 -20.65 -19.07
N SER A 466 1.07 -19.41 -18.66
CA SER A 466 0.10 -18.34 -18.86
C SER A 466 0.64 -17.35 -19.90
N PHE A 467 -0.25 -16.74 -20.67
CA PHE A 467 0.11 -15.87 -21.79
C PHE A 467 -0.54 -14.49 -21.66
N ILE A 468 0.19 -13.49 -22.13
CA ILE A 468 -0.28 -12.10 -22.25
C ILE A 468 -0.16 -11.71 -23.74
N ILE A 469 -1.24 -11.17 -24.28
CA ILE A 469 -1.29 -10.64 -25.65
C ILE A 469 -1.53 -9.14 -25.56
N TYR A 470 -0.73 -8.38 -26.29
CA TYR A 470 -0.83 -6.92 -26.38
C TYR A 470 -1.51 -6.50 -27.67
N ASP A 471 -1.92 -5.23 -27.74
CA ASP A 471 -2.46 -4.61 -28.95
C ASP A 471 -1.38 -4.43 -30.03
N ALA A 472 -1.78 -3.99 -31.22
CA ALA A 472 -0.86 -3.79 -32.35
C ALA A 472 0.23 -2.72 -32.11
N TYR A 473 0.13 -1.96 -31.02
CA TYR A 473 1.06 -0.90 -30.65
C TYR A 473 1.92 -1.26 -29.45
N ASP A 474 1.74 -2.45 -28.86
CA ASP A 474 2.39 -2.89 -27.62
C ASP A 474 2.14 -1.96 -26.42
N LEU A 475 1.01 -1.28 -26.42
CA LEU A 475 0.64 -0.32 -25.38
C LEU A 475 -0.24 -0.92 -24.28
N LEU A 476 -1.16 -1.81 -24.65
CA LEU A 476 -2.19 -2.30 -23.73
C LEU A 476 -2.41 -3.80 -23.88
N MET A 477 -2.61 -4.48 -22.74
CA MET A 477 -2.98 -5.90 -22.76
C MET A 477 -4.39 -6.06 -23.32
N VAL A 478 -4.52 -6.92 -24.32
CA VAL A 478 -5.81 -7.23 -24.97
C VAL A 478 -6.35 -8.60 -24.57
N GLU A 479 -5.49 -9.51 -24.15
CA GLU A 479 -5.90 -10.84 -23.69
C GLU A 479 -4.90 -11.38 -22.67
N THR A 480 -5.42 -12.04 -21.63
CA THR A 480 -4.63 -12.93 -20.77
C THR A 480 -5.25 -14.31 -20.79
N ARG A 481 -4.41 -15.34 -20.81
CA ARG A 481 -4.83 -16.74 -20.80
C ARG A 481 -4.03 -17.51 -19.77
N ASP A 482 -4.70 -18.21 -18.86
CA ASP A 482 -4.03 -19.09 -17.90
C ASP A 482 -3.76 -20.50 -18.47
N ALA A 483 -3.08 -21.33 -17.67
CA ALA A 483 -2.73 -22.70 -18.03
C ALA A 483 -3.94 -23.62 -18.25
N LEU A 484 -5.10 -23.30 -17.69
CA LEU A 484 -6.35 -24.04 -17.84
C LEU A 484 -7.15 -23.57 -19.07
N GLY A 485 -6.68 -22.55 -19.77
CA GLY A 485 -7.35 -21.96 -20.91
C GLY A 485 -8.44 -20.94 -20.56
N ASN A 486 -8.50 -20.49 -19.30
CA ASN A 486 -9.37 -19.37 -18.93
C ASN A 486 -8.85 -18.08 -19.56
N VAL A 487 -9.75 -17.35 -20.21
CA VAL A 487 -9.39 -16.13 -20.98
C VAL A 487 -10.09 -14.92 -20.39
N VAL A 488 -9.33 -13.86 -20.15
CA VAL A 488 -9.84 -12.50 -19.97
C VAL A 488 -9.46 -11.70 -21.21
N THR A 489 -10.42 -11.08 -21.89
CA THR A 489 -10.15 -10.37 -23.15
C THR A 489 -10.95 -9.08 -23.25
N VAL A 490 -10.39 -8.11 -23.97
CA VAL A 490 -11.06 -6.85 -24.34
C VAL A 490 -11.85 -6.97 -25.66
N ALA A 491 -12.01 -8.19 -26.19
CA ALA A 491 -12.86 -8.49 -27.33
C ALA A 491 -14.09 -9.30 -26.93
N THR A 492 -15.15 -9.25 -27.72
CA THR A 492 -16.29 -10.16 -27.55
C THR A 492 -16.00 -11.48 -28.25
N LYS A 493 -16.67 -12.56 -27.81
CA LYS A 493 -16.48 -13.91 -28.37
C LYS A 493 -16.80 -13.98 -29.88
N ASP A 494 -17.66 -13.10 -30.35
CA ASP A 494 -18.18 -13.04 -31.73
C ASP A 494 -17.60 -11.87 -32.54
N ASP A 495 -16.74 -11.05 -31.91
CA ASP A 495 -16.17 -9.85 -32.52
C ASP A 495 -14.68 -9.76 -32.14
N THR A 496 -13.83 -9.91 -33.13
CA THR A 496 -12.37 -9.82 -32.98
C THR A 496 -11.86 -8.39 -32.86
N GLY A 497 -12.77 -7.40 -32.82
CA GLY A 497 -12.42 -5.99 -32.63
C GLY A 497 -11.94 -5.72 -31.20
N ILE A 498 -10.77 -5.09 -31.06
CA ILE A 498 -10.21 -4.64 -29.80
C ILE A 498 -11.01 -3.44 -29.30
N ARG A 499 -11.47 -3.52 -28.05
CA ARG A 499 -12.34 -2.51 -27.44
C ARG A 499 -11.61 -1.64 -26.43
N ILE A 500 -10.68 -0.88 -26.94
CA ILE A 500 -9.85 0.08 -26.20
C ILE A 500 -10.20 1.49 -26.64
N ASP A 501 -10.34 2.40 -25.70
CA ASP A 501 -10.37 3.83 -25.97
C ASP A 501 -8.95 4.41 -25.81
N TYR A 502 -8.27 4.62 -26.91
CA TYR A 502 -6.89 5.14 -26.92
C TYR A 502 -6.76 6.59 -26.45
N ARG A 503 -7.87 7.34 -26.30
CA ARG A 503 -7.82 8.70 -25.71
C ARG A 503 -7.49 8.66 -24.23
N VAL A 504 -7.90 7.55 -23.55
CA VAL A 504 -7.71 7.34 -22.11
C VAL A 504 -6.79 6.17 -21.82
N LEU A 505 -6.34 5.43 -22.83
CA LEU A 505 -5.52 4.22 -22.71
C LEU A 505 -6.16 3.17 -21.79
N GLN A 506 -7.47 2.96 -21.95
CA GLN A 506 -8.23 2.02 -21.13
C GLN A 506 -9.20 1.20 -21.99
N PRO A 507 -9.44 -0.07 -21.65
CA PRO A 507 -10.48 -0.85 -22.29
C PRO A 507 -11.87 -0.29 -21.89
N TYR A 508 -12.74 -0.12 -22.90
CA TYR A 508 -14.15 0.21 -22.63
C TYR A 508 -15.05 -1.03 -22.58
N TRP A 509 -14.46 -2.22 -22.78
CA TRP A 509 -15.15 -3.49 -22.70
C TRP A 509 -14.18 -4.61 -22.30
N VAL A 510 -14.55 -5.39 -21.28
CA VAL A 510 -13.78 -6.55 -20.81
C VAL A 510 -14.71 -7.74 -20.68
N THR A 511 -14.28 -8.89 -21.17
CA THR A 511 -14.97 -10.18 -21.00
C THR A 511 -14.13 -11.10 -20.12
N GLY A 512 -14.69 -11.56 -19.02
CA GLY A 512 -14.07 -12.51 -18.09
C GLY A 512 -14.21 -13.97 -18.54
N PRO A 513 -13.55 -14.93 -17.86
CA PRO A 513 -13.51 -16.34 -18.22
C PRO A 513 -14.90 -16.99 -18.28
N ASN A 514 -15.81 -16.56 -17.41
CA ASN A 514 -17.19 -17.04 -17.36
C ASN A 514 -18.12 -16.36 -18.38
N GLY A 515 -17.58 -15.55 -19.29
CA GLY A 515 -18.35 -14.77 -20.23
C GLY A 515 -19.03 -13.52 -19.64
N ASN A 516 -18.74 -13.20 -18.39
CA ASN A 516 -19.18 -11.95 -17.76
C ASN A 516 -18.53 -10.76 -18.48
N ARG A 517 -19.31 -9.70 -18.68
CA ARG A 517 -18.89 -8.54 -19.46
C ARG A 517 -18.98 -7.28 -18.63
N THR A 518 -17.93 -6.48 -18.64
CA THR A 518 -17.90 -5.15 -18.04
C THR A 518 -17.74 -4.12 -19.15
N ARG A 519 -18.55 -3.07 -19.13
CA ARG A 519 -18.46 -1.96 -20.07
C ARG A 519 -18.32 -0.65 -19.31
N VAL A 520 -17.44 0.22 -19.80
CA VAL A 520 -17.23 1.58 -19.31
C VAL A 520 -17.37 2.54 -20.49
N ALA A 521 -18.00 3.70 -20.27
CA ALA A 521 -17.99 4.81 -21.23
C ALA A 521 -17.22 5.99 -20.61
N PHE A 522 -16.40 6.64 -21.41
CA PHE A 522 -15.59 7.79 -21.01
C PHE A 522 -16.16 9.07 -21.62
N ASP A 523 -16.21 10.15 -20.84
CA ASP A 523 -16.63 11.47 -21.32
C ASP A 523 -15.51 12.19 -22.09
N ALA A 524 -15.80 13.41 -22.55
CA ALA A 524 -14.82 14.23 -23.26
C ALA A 524 -13.66 14.67 -22.38
N CYS A 525 -13.84 14.69 -21.05
CA CYS A 525 -12.79 15.03 -20.07
C CYS A 525 -12.00 13.80 -19.62
N ARG A 526 -12.24 12.62 -20.20
CA ARG A 526 -11.58 11.34 -19.92
C ARG A 526 -11.96 10.70 -18.57
N PHE A 527 -13.04 11.14 -17.95
CA PHE A 527 -13.60 10.48 -16.78
C PHE A 527 -14.56 9.36 -17.19
N ALA A 528 -14.62 8.29 -16.37
CA ALA A 528 -15.61 7.24 -16.56
C ALA A 528 -17.01 7.83 -16.33
N ALA A 529 -17.79 7.98 -17.41
CA ALA A 529 -19.13 8.53 -17.34
C ALA A 529 -20.17 7.48 -16.92
N THR A 530 -19.97 6.22 -17.32
CA THR A 530 -20.82 5.08 -16.92
C THR A 530 -20.01 3.79 -16.86
N ALA A 531 -20.33 2.91 -15.92
CA ALA A 531 -19.82 1.54 -15.85
C ALA A 531 -20.99 0.57 -15.71
N THR A 532 -21.00 -0.51 -16.50
CA THR A 532 -22.02 -1.56 -16.43
C THR A 532 -21.36 -2.93 -16.41
N CYS A 533 -21.86 -3.85 -15.58
CA CYS A 533 -21.45 -5.24 -15.54
C CYS A 533 -22.62 -6.13 -15.99
N HIS A 534 -22.36 -7.08 -16.90
CA HIS A 534 -23.34 -8.06 -17.35
C HIS A 534 -22.84 -9.47 -17.03
N MET A 535 -23.63 -10.27 -16.31
CA MET A 535 -23.36 -11.69 -16.12
C MET A 535 -23.68 -12.49 -17.38
N GLY A 536 -22.78 -13.40 -17.76
CA GLY A 536 -22.89 -14.18 -18.97
C GLY A 536 -23.88 -15.32 -18.88
N HIS A 537 -25.15 -15.03 -18.96
CA HIS A 537 -26.22 -15.95 -19.44
C HIS A 537 -27.55 -15.22 -19.47
N LEU A 538 -27.74 -14.30 -20.42
CA LEU A 538 -29.09 -13.92 -20.85
C LEU A 538 -29.08 -13.83 -22.39
N PRO A 539 -29.97 -14.56 -23.08
CA PRO A 539 -30.11 -14.39 -24.51
C PRO A 539 -30.73 -13.00 -24.77
N SER A 540 -30.11 -12.31 -25.70
CA SER A 540 -30.66 -11.21 -26.51
C SER A 540 -31.90 -10.46 -25.98
N LEU A 541 -31.70 -9.52 -25.08
CA LEU A 541 -32.53 -8.34 -24.98
C LEU A 541 -31.61 -7.16 -24.63
N LEU A 542 -30.93 -6.66 -25.61
CA LEU A 542 -30.20 -5.41 -25.56
C LEU A 542 -30.93 -4.43 -26.46
N GLU A 543 -31.86 -3.68 -25.90
CA GLU A 543 -32.15 -2.36 -26.41
C GLU A 543 -31.04 -1.41 -25.98
N PRO A 544 -30.60 -0.51 -26.86
CA PRO A 544 -29.56 0.46 -26.52
C PRO A 544 -30.13 1.48 -25.54
N CYS A 545 -29.68 1.48 -24.30
CA CYS A 545 -29.84 2.64 -23.43
C CYS A 545 -28.86 3.71 -23.90
N LEU A 546 -29.36 4.75 -24.55
CA LEU A 546 -28.75 6.07 -24.70
C LEU A 546 -28.73 6.80 -23.35
#